data_3e54d64f3caa3f49db1a8851fb6bbf4a
#
_entry.id   3e54d64f3caa3f49db1a8851fb6bbf4a
#
_cell.length_a   1.000
_cell.length_b   1.000
_cell.length_c   1.000
_cell.angle_alpha   90.00
_cell.angle_beta   90.00
_cell.angle_gamma   90.00
#
_symmetry.space_group_name_H-M   'P 1'
#
loop_
_entity.id
_entity.type
_entity.pdbx_description
1 polymer ?
#
loop_
_entity_poly.entity_id
_entity_poly.type
_entity_poly.pdbx_seq_one_letter_code
_entity_poly.pdbx_strand_id
1 'polypeptide(L)'
;MQKRYSKLIENIFSLLTLRVLEYVLAFILVPYLIRTLGPMNFGAIAFMQGIMEYFRIFVDYGYSLTAPKEIAQAEGDIKCLFSKYFYGKLILLIGVTITFVCIYQLQYYIFGKSINILLFEVMYFGIIGNVLFPVWFFQGIQQMRYITILNMCGRLISMVGIFLLVKSPDDYILSAFLQSCTPLIAGVFSIFWLLRNYKGIFSFPKLSDVMTSYKEGWTIFVSSLAVNLYTATNVVVLGMFVDNTIVGYY
;
A
#
# COMPACT_ATOMS: atom_id res chain seq x y z
N MET A 1 23.75 26.19 5.38
CA MET A 1 24.04 24.76 5.67
C MET A 1 23.22 24.22 6.85
N GLN A 2 23.16 24.87 7.99
CA GLN A 2 22.49 24.39 9.21
C GLN A 2 21.01 24.01 9.04
N LYS A 3 20.20 24.82 8.33
CA LYS A 3 18.79 24.52 8.04
C LYS A 3 18.58 23.23 7.20
N ARG A 4 19.53 22.91 6.33
CA ARG A 4 19.45 21.70 5.48
C ARG A 4 19.72 20.43 6.29
N TYR A 5 20.70 20.48 7.20
CA TYR A 5 20.99 19.36 8.10
C TYR A 5 19.85 19.12 9.11
N SER A 6 19.27 20.19 9.67
CA SER A 6 18.12 20.07 10.58
C SER A 6 16.93 19.37 9.90
N LYS A 7 16.61 19.74 8.67
CA LYS A 7 15.51 19.12 7.89
C LYS A 7 15.80 17.66 7.54
N LEU A 8 17.05 17.32 7.24
CA LEU A 8 17.46 15.95 6.98
C LEU A 8 17.30 15.08 8.24
N ILE A 9 17.74 15.57 9.39
CA ILE A 9 17.60 14.88 10.68
C ILE A 9 16.10 14.69 11.02
N GLU A 10 15.28 15.73 10.87
CA GLU A 10 13.82 15.65 11.08
C GLU A 10 13.18 14.56 10.21
N ASN A 11 13.54 14.51 8.93
CA ASN A 11 13.00 13.51 7.99
C ASN A 11 13.44 12.09 8.36
N ILE A 12 14.71 11.88 8.70
CA ILE A 12 15.21 10.57 9.13
C ILE A 12 14.50 10.14 10.42
N PHE A 13 14.41 11.03 11.40
CA PHE A 13 13.75 10.74 12.67
C PHE A 13 12.27 10.42 12.48
N SER A 14 11.57 11.16 11.63
CA SER A 14 10.15 10.89 11.29
C SER A 14 9.96 9.49 10.71
N LEU A 15 10.79 9.08 9.74
CA LEU A 15 10.69 7.74 9.16
C LEU A 15 11.09 6.63 10.13
N LEU A 16 12.10 6.84 10.97
CA LEU A 16 12.48 5.88 12.01
C LEU A 16 11.35 5.72 13.03
N THR A 17 10.77 6.83 13.49
CA THR A 17 9.62 6.80 14.42
C THR A 17 8.45 6.04 13.80
N LEU A 18 8.14 6.28 12.52
CA LEU A 18 7.11 5.53 11.81
C LEU A 18 7.38 4.01 11.86
N ARG A 19 8.60 3.60 11.52
CA ARG A 19 8.98 2.17 11.50
C ARG A 19 8.88 1.53 12.88
N VAL A 20 9.40 2.19 13.91
CA VAL A 20 9.30 1.69 15.29
C VAL A 20 7.84 1.53 15.71
N LEU A 21 7.01 2.54 15.47
CA LEU A 21 5.59 2.49 15.79
C LEU A 21 4.86 1.40 14.99
N GLU A 22 5.18 1.21 13.72
CA GLU A 22 4.64 0.11 12.90
C GLU A 22 4.91 -1.26 13.52
N TYR A 23 6.14 -1.51 13.96
CA TYR A 23 6.50 -2.77 14.62
C TYR A 23 5.81 -2.95 15.97
N VAL A 24 5.76 -1.89 16.78
CA VAL A 24 5.06 -1.94 18.08
C VAL A 24 3.57 -2.25 17.90
N LEU A 25 2.91 -1.57 16.97
CA LEU A 25 1.49 -1.81 16.70
C LEU A 25 1.24 -3.20 16.13
N ALA A 26 2.11 -3.70 15.24
CA ALA A 26 2.02 -5.06 14.73
C ALA A 26 2.20 -6.10 15.85
N PHE A 27 3.17 -5.88 16.75
CA PHE A 27 3.43 -6.75 17.90
C PHE A 27 2.22 -6.88 18.84
N ILE A 28 1.42 -5.82 18.96
CA ILE A 28 0.19 -5.83 19.77
C ILE A 28 -0.97 -6.46 18.97
N LEU A 29 -1.11 -6.10 17.68
CA LEU A 29 -2.26 -6.46 16.88
C LEU A 29 -2.24 -7.94 16.45
N VAL A 30 -1.09 -8.47 16.03
CA VAL A 30 -0.98 -9.83 15.49
C VAL A 30 -1.39 -10.89 16.53
N PRO A 31 -0.88 -10.89 17.78
CA PRO A 31 -1.33 -11.85 18.79
C PRO A 31 -2.82 -11.74 19.13
N TYR A 32 -3.37 -10.51 19.11
CA TYR A 32 -4.80 -10.30 19.30
C TYR A 32 -5.61 -10.96 18.20
N LEU A 33 -5.25 -10.73 16.93
CA LEU A 33 -5.95 -11.30 15.79
C LEU A 33 -5.86 -12.83 15.75
N ILE A 34 -4.69 -13.42 16.03
CA ILE A 34 -4.54 -14.88 16.06
C ILE A 34 -5.43 -15.50 17.13
N ARG A 35 -5.51 -14.87 18.32
CA ARG A 35 -6.36 -15.36 19.42
C ARG A 35 -7.85 -15.21 19.12
N THR A 36 -8.25 -14.10 18.51
CA THR A 36 -9.67 -13.79 18.27
C THR A 36 -10.22 -14.49 17.04
N LEU A 37 -9.47 -14.48 15.92
CA LEU A 37 -9.91 -15.04 14.65
C LEU A 37 -9.58 -16.54 14.51
N GLY A 38 -8.62 -17.03 15.28
CA GLY A 38 -8.04 -18.35 15.11
C GLY A 38 -7.05 -18.41 13.93
N PRO A 39 -6.17 -19.44 13.91
CA PRO A 39 -5.12 -19.56 12.91
C PRO A 39 -5.65 -19.72 11.47
N MET A 40 -6.78 -20.40 11.28
CA MET A 40 -7.37 -20.61 9.96
C MET A 40 -7.80 -19.31 9.29
N ASN A 41 -8.55 -18.44 9.98
CA ASN A 41 -9.03 -17.18 9.44
C ASN A 41 -7.90 -16.14 9.33
N PHE A 42 -6.98 -16.14 10.29
CA PHE A 42 -5.78 -15.31 10.21
C PHE A 42 -4.90 -15.72 9.03
N GLY A 43 -4.72 -17.01 8.77
CA GLY A 43 -4.00 -17.53 7.61
C GLY A 43 -4.66 -17.17 6.28
N ALA A 44 -6.01 -17.18 6.22
CA ALA A 44 -6.73 -16.71 5.03
C ALA A 44 -6.45 -15.22 4.74
N ILE A 45 -6.40 -14.37 5.77
CA ILE A 45 -6.03 -12.96 5.63
C ILE A 45 -4.57 -12.84 5.19
N ALA A 46 -3.64 -13.57 5.79
CA ALA A 46 -2.21 -13.53 5.46
C ALA A 46 -1.95 -13.98 4.02
N PHE A 47 -2.58 -15.05 3.56
CA PHE A 47 -2.53 -15.51 2.17
C PHE A 47 -3.00 -14.42 1.21
N MET A 48 -4.14 -13.81 1.51
CA MET A 48 -4.69 -12.76 0.68
C MET A 48 -3.81 -11.49 0.68
N GLN A 49 -3.20 -11.14 1.82
CA GLN A 49 -2.21 -10.05 1.89
C GLN A 49 -1.02 -10.30 0.98
N GLY A 50 -0.52 -11.54 0.93
CA GLY A 50 0.53 -11.93 -0.01
C GLY A 50 0.16 -11.68 -1.47
N ILE A 51 -1.06 -12.01 -1.88
CA ILE A 51 -1.57 -11.73 -3.23
C ILE A 51 -1.70 -10.22 -3.46
N MET A 52 -2.25 -9.46 -2.51
CA MET A 52 -2.39 -8.00 -2.62
C MET A 52 -1.04 -7.28 -2.73
N GLU A 53 0.03 -7.84 -2.16
CA GLU A 53 1.36 -7.28 -2.27
C GLU A 53 1.85 -7.26 -3.73
N TYR A 54 1.57 -8.30 -4.52
CA TYR A 54 1.87 -8.29 -5.95
C TYR A 54 1.09 -7.20 -6.68
N PHE A 55 -0.20 -7.06 -6.44
CA PHE A 55 -1.00 -5.99 -7.05
C PHE A 55 -0.46 -4.61 -6.67
N ARG A 56 -0.02 -4.43 -5.43
CA ARG A 56 0.59 -3.19 -4.95
C ARG A 56 1.87 -2.85 -5.71
N ILE A 57 2.73 -3.84 -5.98
CA ILE A 57 3.97 -3.65 -6.73
C ILE A 57 3.67 -3.23 -8.17
N PHE A 58 2.72 -3.86 -8.82
CA PHE A 58 2.30 -3.50 -10.18
C PHE A 58 1.78 -2.05 -10.24
N VAL A 59 0.99 -1.62 -9.27
CA VAL A 59 0.47 -0.25 -9.18
C VAL A 59 1.58 0.75 -8.83
N ASP A 60 2.53 0.37 -7.97
CA ASP A 60 3.64 1.26 -7.59
C ASP A 60 4.65 1.46 -8.72
N TYR A 61 4.90 0.44 -9.52
CA TYR A 61 5.74 0.44 -10.72
C TYR A 61 7.11 1.13 -10.55
N GLY A 62 7.67 1.09 -9.33
CA GLY A 62 8.95 1.72 -9.00
C GLY A 62 8.86 3.24 -8.76
N TYR A 63 7.67 3.82 -8.76
CA TYR A 63 7.46 5.24 -8.50
C TYR A 63 7.82 5.67 -7.07
N SER A 64 7.92 4.71 -6.15
CA SER A 64 8.45 4.93 -4.80
C SER A 64 9.89 5.46 -4.77
N LEU A 65 10.69 5.22 -5.82
CA LEU A 65 12.07 5.68 -5.94
C LEU A 65 12.26 6.73 -7.05
N THR A 66 11.63 6.56 -8.22
CA THR A 66 11.79 7.51 -9.34
C THR A 66 11.15 8.85 -9.06
N ALA A 67 9.90 8.86 -8.58
CA ALA A 67 9.15 10.10 -8.37
C ALA A 67 9.77 11.02 -7.29
N PRO A 68 10.19 10.53 -6.09
CA PRO A 68 10.85 11.39 -5.12
C PRO A 68 12.13 12.03 -5.64
N LYS A 69 12.92 11.28 -6.43
CA LYS A 69 14.17 11.77 -7.03
C LYS A 69 13.88 12.90 -8.00
N GLU A 70 12.96 12.71 -8.93
CA GLU A 70 12.63 13.71 -9.95
C GLU A 70 12.04 14.97 -9.32
N ILE A 71 11.13 14.83 -8.33
CA ILE A 71 10.54 15.96 -7.60
C ILE A 71 11.59 16.73 -6.79
N ALA A 72 12.54 16.03 -6.15
CA ALA A 72 13.59 16.67 -5.37
C ALA A 72 14.62 17.43 -6.23
N GLN A 73 14.78 17.04 -7.49
CA GLN A 73 15.67 17.67 -8.48
C GLN A 73 14.97 18.71 -9.35
N ALA A 74 13.64 18.82 -9.25
CA ALA A 74 12.87 19.73 -10.10
C ALA A 74 13.17 21.18 -9.78
N GLU A 75 13.63 21.91 -10.81
CA GLU A 75 13.73 23.37 -10.81
C GLU A 75 12.44 24.03 -11.36
N GLY A 76 11.45 23.21 -11.74
CA GLY A 76 10.25 23.61 -12.45
C GLY A 76 8.94 23.30 -11.72
N ASP A 77 7.87 23.04 -12.48
CA ASP A 77 6.51 22.85 -11.98
C ASP A 77 6.32 21.48 -11.33
N ILE A 78 6.43 21.46 -10.00
CA ILE A 78 6.16 20.26 -9.16
C ILE A 78 4.73 19.69 -9.40
N LYS A 79 3.77 20.53 -9.82
CA LYS A 79 2.40 20.11 -10.08
C LYS A 79 2.31 19.20 -11.31
N CYS A 80 3.07 19.55 -12.36
CA CYS A 80 3.15 18.74 -13.58
C CYS A 80 3.73 17.35 -13.25
N LEU A 81 4.81 17.30 -12.45
CA LEU A 81 5.41 16.04 -12.00
C LEU A 81 4.46 15.22 -11.11
N PHE A 82 3.77 15.87 -10.17
CA PHE A 82 2.75 15.20 -9.38
C PHE A 82 1.70 14.54 -10.28
N SER A 83 1.15 15.31 -11.22
CA SER A 83 0.13 14.81 -12.13
C SER A 83 0.64 13.65 -12.99
N LYS A 84 1.86 13.74 -13.54
CA LYS A 84 2.52 12.68 -14.31
C LYS A 84 2.49 11.34 -13.56
N TYR A 85 2.96 11.33 -12.32
CA TYR A 85 3.06 10.11 -11.51
C TYR A 85 1.71 9.64 -10.93
N PHE A 86 0.86 10.58 -10.52
CA PHE A 86 -0.44 10.26 -9.96
C PHE A 86 -1.37 9.61 -10.99
N TYR A 87 -1.49 10.22 -12.18
CA TYR A 87 -2.28 9.64 -13.27
C TYR A 87 -1.64 8.37 -13.82
N GLY A 88 -0.30 8.26 -13.81
CA GLY A 88 0.39 7.02 -14.11
C GLY A 88 -0.05 5.87 -13.20
N LYS A 89 -0.11 6.10 -11.88
CA LYS A 89 -0.63 5.11 -10.93
C LYS A 89 -2.11 4.79 -11.14
N LEU A 90 -2.93 5.78 -11.49
CA LEU A 90 -4.35 5.54 -11.79
C LEU A 90 -4.54 4.64 -13.02
N ILE A 91 -3.76 4.83 -14.07
CA ILE A 91 -3.80 3.96 -15.25
C ILE A 91 -3.39 2.53 -14.89
N LEU A 92 -2.32 2.37 -14.10
CA LEU A 92 -1.90 1.06 -13.61
C LEU A 92 -2.95 0.42 -12.70
N LEU A 93 -3.61 1.19 -11.84
CA LEU A 93 -4.72 0.70 -11.01
C LEU A 93 -5.86 0.15 -11.87
N ILE A 94 -6.23 0.84 -12.96
CA ILE A 94 -7.24 0.33 -13.90
C ILE A 94 -6.79 -0.99 -14.52
N GLY A 95 -5.54 -1.09 -14.97
CA GLY A 95 -4.97 -2.33 -15.51
C GLY A 95 -5.00 -3.48 -14.49
N VAL A 96 -4.61 -3.19 -13.26
CA VAL A 96 -4.65 -4.14 -12.14
C VAL A 96 -6.09 -4.54 -11.81
N THR A 97 -7.06 -3.62 -11.87
CA THR A 97 -8.49 -3.93 -11.67
C THR A 97 -9.01 -4.88 -12.74
N ILE A 98 -8.63 -4.67 -14.00
CA ILE A 98 -9.01 -5.59 -15.09
C ILE A 98 -8.40 -6.98 -14.84
N THR A 99 -7.12 -7.02 -14.47
CA THR A 99 -6.44 -8.29 -14.12
C THR A 99 -7.15 -8.99 -12.95
N PHE A 100 -7.58 -8.23 -11.95
CA PHE A 100 -8.35 -8.73 -10.82
C PHE A 100 -9.64 -9.41 -11.28
N VAL A 101 -10.43 -8.73 -12.12
CA VAL A 101 -11.69 -9.29 -12.65
C VAL A 101 -11.41 -10.56 -13.45
N CYS A 102 -10.35 -10.58 -14.26
CA CYS A 102 -9.95 -11.77 -15.01
C CYS A 102 -9.55 -12.94 -14.10
N ILE A 103 -8.74 -12.68 -13.06
CA ILE A 103 -8.34 -13.70 -12.08
C ILE A 103 -9.56 -14.25 -11.33
N TYR A 104 -10.51 -13.40 -10.99
CA TYR A 104 -11.74 -13.80 -10.33
C TYR A 104 -12.55 -14.79 -11.21
N GLN A 105 -12.69 -14.51 -12.51
CA GLN A 105 -13.39 -15.41 -13.42
C GLN A 105 -12.64 -16.75 -13.61
N LEU A 106 -11.32 -16.74 -13.51
CA LEU A 106 -10.45 -17.90 -13.74
C LEU A 106 -9.94 -18.57 -12.45
N GLN A 107 -10.33 -18.07 -11.26
CA GLN A 107 -9.79 -18.49 -9.97
C GLN A 107 -9.77 -20.01 -9.76
N TYR A 108 -10.84 -20.68 -10.18
CA TYR A 108 -10.97 -22.12 -10.04
C TYR A 108 -9.92 -22.85 -10.88
N TYR A 109 -9.64 -22.37 -12.10
CA TYR A 109 -8.66 -22.98 -13.01
C TYR A 109 -7.21 -22.68 -12.58
N ILE A 110 -6.96 -21.52 -11.97
CA ILE A 110 -5.62 -21.07 -11.58
C ILE A 110 -5.20 -21.66 -10.22
N PHE A 111 -6.09 -21.60 -9.22
CA PHE A 111 -5.76 -21.94 -7.83
C PHE A 111 -6.35 -23.31 -7.39
N GLY A 112 -7.19 -23.96 -8.21
CA GLY A 112 -7.87 -25.20 -7.84
C GLY A 112 -8.83 -25.07 -6.63
N LYS A 113 -9.01 -23.87 -6.10
CA LYS A 113 -9.87 -23.52 -4.96
C LYS A 113 -10.69 -22.29 -5.33
N SER A 114 -11.88 -22.16 -4.76
CA SER A 114 -12.60 -20.89 -4.78
C SER A 114 -11.98 -19.93 -3.77
N ILE A 115 -11.48 -18.79 -4.23
CA ILE A 115 -11.02 -17.71 -3.35
C ILE A 115 -12.25 -17.04 -2.74
N ASN A 116 -12.19 -16.69 -1.46
CA ASN A 116 -13.24 -15.89 -0.85
C ASN A 116 -13.24 -14.48 -1.46
N ILE A 117 -14.21 -14.26 -2.36
CA ILE A 117 -14.32 -13.01 -3.14
C ILE A 117 -14.48 -11.80 -2.24
N LEU A 118 -15.30 -11.91 -1.20
CA LEU A 118 -15.55 -10.79 -0.30
C LEU A 118 -14.30 -10.37 0.45
N LEU A 119 -13.47 -11.33 0.89
CA LEU A 119 -12.18 -11.05 1.50
C LEU A 119 -11.24 -10.34 0.51
N PHE A 120 -11.22 -10.79 -0.75
CA PHE A 120 -10.40 -10.20 -1.80
C PHE A 120 -10.86 -8.76 -2.11
N GLU A 121 -12.16 -8.53 -2.34
CA GLU A 121 -12.72 -7.20 -2.61
C GLU A 121 -12.40 -6.21 -1.48
N VAL A 122 -12.61 -6.62 -0.25
CA VAL A 122 -12.36 -5.81 0.94
C VAL A 122 -10.88 -5.42 1.03
N MET A 123 -9.97 -6.35 0.75
CA MET A 123 -8.53 -6.04 0.80
C MET A 123 -8.06 -5.21 -0.39
N TYR A 124 -8.74 -5.30 -1.53
CA TYR A 124 -8.47 -4.49 -2.71
C TYR A 124 -8.65 -2.98 -2.45
N PHE A 125 -9.56 -2.58 -1.55
CA PHE A 125 -9.68 -1.19 -1.09
C PHE A 125 -8.36 -0.62 -0.54
N GLY A 126 -7.53 -1.48 0.06
CA GLY A 126 -6.20 -1.09 0.52
C GLY A 126 -5.28 -0.64 -0.62
N ILE A 127 -5.39 -1.25 -1.80
CA ILE A 127 -4.62 -0.87 -3.00
C ILE A 127 -5.06 0.50 -3.51
N ILE A 128 -6.37 0.76 -3.54
CA ILE A 128 -6.92 2.07 -3.88
C ILE A 128 -6.39 3.13 -2.91
N GLY A 129 -6.38 2.83 -1.61
CA GLY A 129 -5.81 3.69 -0.58
C GLY A 129 -4.34 4.01 -0.81
N ASN A 130 -3.53 3.04 -1.21
CA ASN A 130 -2.11 3.24 -1.54
C ASN A 130 -1.90 4.17 -2.76
N VAL A 131 -2.80 4.16 -3.74
CA VAL A 131 -2.75 5.10 -4.86
C VAL A 131 -3.07 6.52 -4.40
N LEU A 132 -4.09 6.67 -3.55
CA LEU A 132 -4.52 7.95 -3.00
C LEU A 132 -3.51 8.54 -2.00
N PHE A 133 -2.64 7.73 -1.42
CA PHE A 133 -1.60 8.17 -0.49
C PHE A 133 -0.26 8.36 -1.19
N PRO A 134 0.07 9.56 -1.72
CA PRO A 134 1.27 9.81 -2.50
C PRO A 134 2.49 9.99 -1.60
N VAL A 135 2.94 8.93 -0.95
CA VAL A 135 4.14 8.90 -0.09
C VAL A 135 5.35 9.46 -0.82
N TRP A 136 5.51 9.06 -2.09
CA TRP A 136 6.59 9.52 -2.98
C TRP A 136 6.62 11.05 -3.16
N PHE A 137 5.46 11.71 -3.16
CA PHE A 137 5.39 13.17 -3.26
C PHE A 137 5.92 13.86 -1.99
N PHE A 138 5.47 13.41 -0.82
CA PHE A 138 5.95 13.93 0.46
C PHE A 138 7.45 13.70 0.66
N GLN A 139 7.98 12.58 0.16
CA GLN A 139 9.42 12.30 0.14
C GLN A 139 10.15 13.30 -0.78
N GLY A 140 9.64 13.53 -1.99
CA GLY A 140 10.22 14.43 -2.96
C GLY A 140 10.29 15.88 -2.47
N ILE A 141 9.22 16.38 -1.84
CA ILE A 141 9.20 17.73 -1.24
C ILE A 141 9.89 17.81 0.14
N GLN A 142 10.49 16.69 0.60
CA GLN A 142 11.18 16.59 1.89
C GLN A 142 10.30 16.97 3.09
N GLN A 143 9.07 16.50 3.10
CA GLN A 143 8.09 16.70 4.18
C GLN A 143 7.60 15.35 4.74
N MET A 144 8.57 14.51 5.15
CA MET A 144 8.30 13.11 5.54
C MET A 144 7.47 13.00 6.83
N ARG A 145 7.42 14.03 7.66
CA ARG A 145 6.56 14.08 8.86
C ARG A 145 5.08 13.84 8.55
N TYR A 146 4.59 14.32 7.38
CA TYR A 146 3.19 14.07 6.99
C TYR A 146 2.94 12.60 6.67
N ILE A 147 3.92 11.89 6.10
CA ILE A 147 3.83 10.44 5.89
C ILE A 147 3.59 9.75 7.23
N THR A 148 4.40 10.09 8.23
CA THR A 148 4.31 9.52 9.58
C THR A 148 2.96 9.82 10.21
N ILE A 149 2.54 11.10 10.26
CA ILE A 149 1.29 11.52 10.90
C ILE A 149 0.09 10.85 10.23
N LEU A 150 -0.03 10.95 8.90
CA LEU A 150 -1.19 10.44 8.17
C LEU A 150 -1.29 8.91 8.24
N ASN A 151 -0.16 8.20 8.12
CA ASN A 151 -0.12 6.75 8.24
C ASN A 151 -0.50 6.31 9.67
N MET A 152 0.07 6.97 10.67
CA MET A 152 -0.22 6.65 12.07
C MET A 152 -1.67 6.92 12.45
N CYS A 153 -2.26 8.04 12.00
CA CYS A 153 -3.68 8.31 12.20
C CYS A 153 -4.55 7.20 11.60
N GLY A 154 -4.30 6.83 10.33
CA GLY A 154 -5.03 5.73 9.69
C GLY A 154 -4.89 4.42 10.45
N ARG A 155 -3.66 4.08 10.87
CA ARG A 155 -3.36 2.82 11.57
C ARG A 155 -3.97 2.77 12.97
N LEU A 156 -3.92 3.86 13.73
CA LEU A 156 -4.53 3.94 15.05
C LEU A 156 -6.06 3.83 14.98
N ILE A 157 -6.69 4.52 14.03
CA ILE A 157 -8.15 4.43 13.82
C ILE A 157 -8.53 3.00 13.47
N SER A 158 -7.82 2.36 12.53
CA SER A 158 -8.06 0.96 12.15
C SER A 158 -7.85 0.01 13.32
N MET A 159 -6.79 0.19 14.10
CA MET A 159 -6.48 -0.64 15.28
C MET A 159 -7.54 -0.51 16.37
N VAL A 160 -7.99 0.71 16.68
CA VAL A 160 -9.10 0.94 17.63
C VAL A 160 -10.37 0.27 17.12
N GLY A 161 -10.68 0.41 15.83
CA GLY A 161 -11.81 -0.28 15.21
C GLY A 161 -11.73 -1.80 15.36
N ILE A 162 -10.55 -2.40 15.15
CA ILE A 162 -10.33 -3.84 15.32
C ILE A 162 -10.58 -4.26 16.77
N PHE A 163 -10.02 -3.55 17.73
CA PHE A 163 -10.23 -3.90 19.16
C PHE A 163 -11.67 -3.75 19.64
N LEU A 164 -12.43 -2.83 19.05
CA LEU A 164 -13.82 -2.60 19.42
C LEU A 164 -14.79 -3.58 18.75
N LEU A 165 -14.58 -3.86 17.46
CA LEU A 165 -15.55 -4.53 16.60
C LEU A 165 -15.22 -6.00 16.31
N VAL A 166 -13.95 -6.39 16.30
CA VAL A 166 -13.53 -7.77 16.00
C VAL A 166 -13.45 -8.56 17.29
N LYS A 167 -14.43 -9.45 17.54
CA LYS A 167 -14.58 -10.21 18.79
C LYS A 167 -14.69 -11.72 18.59
N SER A 168 -15.00 -12.16 17.38
CA SER A 168 -15.27 -13.56 17.06
C SER A 168 -14.47 -14.00 15.82
N PRO A 169 -14.29 -15.32 15.61
CA PRO A 169 -13.68 -15.85 14.38
C PRO A 169 -14.38 -15.42 13.10
N ASP A 170 -15.69 -15.17 13.15
CA ASP A 170 -16.50 -14.80 11.98
C ASP A 170 -16.22 -13.36 11.53
N ASP A 171 -15.62 -12.53 12.37
CA ASP A 171 -15.30 -11.14 12.10
C ASP A 171 -14.02 -10.96 11.23
N TYR A 172 -13.48 -12.04 10.65
CA TYR A 172 -12.22 -11.96 9.88
C TYR A 172 -12.30 -11.04 8.65
N ILE A 173 -13.45 -10.98 7.97
CA ILE A 173 -13.67 -10.05 6.85
C ILE A 173 -13.69 -8.60 7.35
N LEU A 174 -14.36 -8.35 8.48
CA LEU A 174 -14.37 -7.03 9.11
C LEU A 174 -12.97 -6.60 9.54
N SER A 175 -12.17 -7.53 10.09
CA SER A 175 -10.76 -7.29 10.42
C SER A 175 -9.94 -6.90 9.18
N ALA A 176 -10.11 -7.64 8.08
CA ALA A 176 -9.45 -7.33 6.80
C ALA A 176 -9.86 -5.95 6.25
N PHE A 177 -11.14 -5.61 6.34
CA PHE A 177 -11.65 -4.30 5.95
C PHE A 177 -11.01 -3.18 6.76
N LEU A 178 -11.02 -3.29 8.08
CA LEU A 178 -10.42 -2.28 8.95
C LEU A 178 -8.92 -2.11 8.69
N GLN A 179 -8.18 -3.18 8.42
CA GLN A 179 -6.78 -3.10 8.02
C GLN A 179 -6.61 -2.36 6.69
N SER A 180 -7.47 -2.61 5.71
CA SER A 180 -7.47 -1.95 4.40
C SER A 180 -7.89 -0.47 4.49
N CYS A 181 -8.63 -0.07 5.52
CA CYS A 181 -8.95 1.33 5.77
C CYS A 181 -7.73 2.18 6.14
N THR A 182 -6.65 1.59 6.65
CA THR A 182 -5.43 2.34 7.02
C THR A 182 -4.91 3.21 5.87
N PRO A 183 -4.53 2.66 4.70
CA PRO A 183 -4.07 3.47 3.58
C PRO A 183 -5.17 4.33 2.95
N LEU A 184 -6.44 3.93 3.04
CA LEU A 184 -7.56 4.75 2.57
C LEU A 184 -7.70 6.04 3.37
N ILE A 185 -7.69 5.94 4.69
CA ILE A 185 -7.77 7.10 5.60
C ILE A 185 -6.57 8.03 5.35
N ALA A 186 -5.35 7.48 5.33
CA ALA A 186 -4.15 8.24 5.03
C ALA A 186 -4.22 8.92 3.66
N GLY A 187 -4.73 8.20 2.64
CA GLY A 187 -4.93 8.71 1.29
C GLY A 187 -5.90 9.87 1.22
N VAL A 188 -7.09 9.73 1.80
CA VAL A 188 -8.13 10.78 1.81
C VAL A 188 -7.60 12.04 2.49
N PHE A 189 -6.99 11.92 3.67
CA PHE A 189 -6.41 13.07 4.36
C PHE A 189 -5.26 13.70 3.58
N SER A 190 -4.44 12.90 2.89
CA SER A 190 -3.34 13.42 2.08
C SER A 190 -3.86 14.20 0.87
N ILE A 191 -4.87 13.71 0.16
CA ILE A 191 -5.50 14.42 -0.95
C ILE A 191 -6.11 15.74 -0.47
N PHE A 192 -6.82 15.73 0.66
CA PHE A 192 -7.36 16.97 1.25
C PHE A 192 -6.25 17.99 1.56
N TRP A 193 -5.13 17.52 2.15
CA TRP A 193 -3.97 18.36 2.41
C TRP A 193 -3.36 18.94 1.12
N LEU A 194 -3.24 18.11 0.07
CA LEU A 194 -2.72 18.54 -1.23
C LEU A 194 -3.58 19.61 -1.89
N LEU A 195 -4.90 19.41 -1.91
CA LEU A 195 -5.86 20.37 -2.48
C LEU A 195 -5.80 21.72 -1.78
N ARG A 196 -5.56 21.73 -0.46
CA ARG A 196 -5.46 22.95 0.33
C ARG A 196 -4.14 23.69 0.08
N ASN A 197 -3.02 22.98 -0.06
CA ASN A 197 -1.70 23.58 -0.13
C ASN A 197 -1.21 23.83 -1.56
N TYR A 198 -1.69 23.06 -2.54
CA TYR A 198 -1.26 23.12 -3.94
C TYR A 198 -2.46 23.28 -4.88
N LYS A 199 -2.92 24.53 -5.08
CA LYS A 199 -4.03 24.80 -6.00
C LYS A 199 -3.68 24.34 -7.43
N GLY A 200 -4.56 23.55 -8.04
CA GLY A 200 -4.38 23.03 -9.40
C GLY A 200 -3.32 21.93 -9.53
N ILE A 201 -3.06 21.15 -8.47
CA ILE A 201 -2.09 20.04 -8.48
C ILE A 201 -2.53 18.90 -9.40
N PHE A 202 -3.83 18.73 -9.61
CA PHE A 202 -4.43 17.72 -10.49
C PHE A 202 -4.63 18.30 -11.89
N SER A 203 -3.56 18.53 -12.63
CA SER A 203 -3.61 18.89 -14.06
C SER A 203 -3.48 17.62 -14.91
N PHE A 204 -4.16 17.57 -16.07
CA PHE A 204 -4.01 16.41 -16.94
C PHE A 204 -2.62 16.41 -17.60
N PRO A 205 -1.78 15.39 -17.34
CA PRO A 205 -0.46 15.28 -17.97
C PRO A 205 -0.59 14.88 -19.43
N LYS A 206 0.43 15.17 -20.22
CA LYS A 206 0.53 14.60 -21.56
C LYS A 206 0.78 13.10 -21.46
N LEU A 207 0.14 12.31 -22.31
CA LEU A 207 0.31 10.86 -22.33
C LEU A 207 1.78 10.46 -22.56
N SER A 208 2.51 11.24 -23.37
CA SER A 208 3.96 11.06 -23.59
C SER A 208 4.75 11.07 -22.28
N ASP A 209 4.40 11.97 -21.35
CA ASP A 209 5.13 12.15 -20.10
C ASP A 209 4.88 10.95 -19.17
N VAL A 210 3.63 10.45 -19.16
CA VAL A 210 3.27 9.23 -18.43
C VAL A 210 4.02 8.01 -18.99
N MET A 211 4.09 7.87 -20.32
CA MET A 211 4.82 6.77 -20.95
C MET A 211 6.33 6.84 -20.68
N THR A 212 6.89 8.04 -20.58
CA THR A 212 8.28 8.24 -20.20
C THR A 212 8.52 7.79 -18.75
N SER A 213 7.60 8.12 -17.83
CA SER A 213 7.71 7.67 -16.44
C SER A 213 7.70 6.14 -16.28
N TYR A 214 6.96 5.42 -17.13
CA TYR A 214 6.99 3.96 -17.14
C TYR A 214 8.34 3.42 -17.62
N LYS A 215 8.94 4.01 -18.63
CA LYS A 215 10.28 3.61 -19.11
C LYS A 215 11.34 3.79 -18.02
N GLU A 216 11.28 4.92 -17.31
CA GLU A 216 12.19 5.23 -16.19
C GLU A 216 11.97 4.31 -14.98
N GLY A 217 10.72 3.97 -14.68
CA GLY A 217 10.34 3.09 -13.57
C GLY A 217 10.61 1.61 -13.81
N TRP A 218 10.78 1.16 -15.07
CA TRP A 218 10.87 -0.26 -15.44
C TRP A 218 11.94 -1.04 -14.69
N THR A 219 13.16 -0.52 -14.63
CA THR A 219 14.28 -1.21 -13.94
C THR A 219 14.00 -1.38 -12.45
N ILE A 220 13.42 -0.36 -11.81
CA ILE A 220 13.06 -0.38 -10.40
C ILE A 220 11.88 -1.32 -10.16
N PHE A 221 10.91 -1.33 -11.06
CA PHE A 221 9.78 -2.26 -11.01
C PHE A 221 10.26 -3.71 -11.06
N VAL A 222 11.12 -4.08 -12.02
CA VAL A 222 11.66 -5.43 -12.14
C VAL A 222 12.47 -5.82 -10.89
N SER A 223 13.28 -4.91 -10.37
CA SER A 223 14.03 -5.14 -9.13
C SER A 223 13.10 -5.35 -7.93
N SER A 224 12.05 -4.53 -7.81
CA SER A 224 11.06 -4.66 -6.74
C SER A 224 10.28 -5.97 -6.85
N LEU A 225 9.92 -6.37 -8.08
CA LEU A 225 9.26 -7.64 -8.34
C LEU A 225 10.16 -8.81 -7.92
N ALA A 226 11.45 -8.79 -8.28
CA ALA A 226 12.40 -9.82 -7.91
C ALA A 226 12.58 -9.97 -6.38
N VAL A 227 12.67 -8.84 -5.66
CA VAL A 227 12.74 -8.84 -4.18
C VAL A 227 11.47 -9.44 -3.58
N ASN A 228 10.31 -9.08 -4.10
CA ASN A 228 9.03 -9.59 -3.59
C ASN A 228 8.77 -11.05 -3.95
N LEU A 229 9.25 -11.52 -5.09
CA LEU A 229 9.27 -12.95 -5.39
C LEU A 229 10.04 -13.75 -4.33
N TYR A 230 11.08 -13.18 -3.75
CA TYR A 230 11.81 -13.83 -2.66
C TYR A 230 11.10 -13.70 -1.29
N THR A 231 10.46 -12.59 -1.00
CA THR A 231 9.92 -12.29 0.34
C THR A 231 8.44 -12.68 0.52
N ALA A 232 7.57 -12.34 -0.43
CA ALA A 232 6.13 -12.57 -0.33
C ALA A 232 5.67 -13.91 -0.91
N THR A 233 6.44 -14.49 -1.84
CA THR A 233 6.07 -15.74 -2.51
C THR A 233 5.89 -16.90 -1.53
N ASN A 234 6.68 -16.94 -0.46
CA ASN A 234 6.60 -18.05 0.51
C ASN A 234 5.19 -18.21 1.09
N VAL A 235 4.55 -17.12 1.49
CA VAL A 235 3.18 -17.14 2.04
C VAL A 235 2.16 -17.53 0.98
N VAL A 236 2.33 -17.02 -0.25
CA VAL A 236 1.42 -17.32 -1.37
C VAL A 236 1.55 -18.78 -1.80
N VAL A 237 2.78 -19.28 -1.97
CA VAL A 237 3.03 -20.68 -2.33
C VAL A 237 2.51 -21.62 -1.24
N LEU A 238 2.81 -21.35 0.03
CA LEU A 238 2.24 -22.12 1.14
C LEU A 238 0.71 -22.16 1.04
N GLY A 239 0.04 -21.04 0.89
CA GLY A 239 -1.42 -20.97 0.81
C GLY A 239 -2.03 -21.67 -0.42
N MET A 240 -1.25 -21.90 -1.50
CA MET A 240 -1.69 -22.70 -2.64
C MET A 240 -1.66 -24.22 -2.36
N PHE A 241 -0.71 -24.70 -1.58
CA PHE A 241 -0.46 -26.11 -1.38
C PHE A 241 -0.93 -26.66 -0.03
N VAL A 242 -1.12 -25.80 0.98
CA VAL A 242 -1.51 -26.21 2.31
C VAL A 242 -2.78 -25.48 2.77
N ASP A 243 -3.37 -25.95 3.88
CA ASP A 243 -4.53 -25.31 4.48
C ASP A 243 -4.18 -23.96 5.12
N ASN A 244 -5.15 -23.05 5.15
CA ASN A 244 -5.01 -21.72 5.74
C ASN A 244 -4.53 -21.77 7.22
N THR A 245 -4.83 -22.83 7.93
CA THR A 245 -4.37 -23.03 9.30
C THR A 245 -2.84 -23.07 9.40
N ILE A 246 -2.19 -23.77 8.47
CA ILE A 246 -0.71 -23.87 8.41
C ILE A 246 -0.12 -22.50 8.03
N VAL A 247 -0.75 -21.80 7.08
CA VAL A 247 -0.35 -20.42 6.72
C VAL A 247 -0.46 -19.47 7.93
N GLY A 248 -1.48 -19.67 8.78
CA GLY A 248 -1.68 -18.85 9.98
C GLY A 248 -0.67 -19.11 11.11
N TYR A 249 -0.01 -20.27 11.10
CA TYR A 249 1.08 -20.59 12.03
C TYR A 249 2.46 -20.14 11.51
N TYR A 250 2.63 -19.97 10.20
CA TYR A 250 3.85 -19.47 9.55
C TYR A 250 4.00 -17.96 9.72
#